data_390ade67648e695f78a4a8aa2f856d98
#
_entry.id   390ade67648e695f78a4a8aa2f856d98
#
_cell.length_a   1.000
_cell.length_b   1.000
_cell.length_c   1.000
_cell.angle_alpha   90.00
_cell.angle_beta   90.00
_cell.angle_gamma   90.00
#
_symmetry.space_group_name_H-M   'P 1'
#
loop_
_entity.id
_entity.type
_entity.pdbx_description
1 polymer ?
#
loop_
_entity_poly.entity_id
_entity_poly.type
_entity_poly.pdbx_seq_one_letter_code
_entity_poly.pdbx_strand_id
1 'polypeptide(L)'
;MITRRDLLKTFCALPFIACLPRPVNAQNIVDFPQLKTGYAQRLKKILAAGELPYIDIESSCNSMKADIDSIAKSMDRLNIGLMALSADIGKGQFEKGVRFDNLSEKLLVSYPDRFIPVGNGGQPPVLTEAPDAFLDAQEVAARKKQMMLLGEFEFRHYPSPRQVKRGDTGRDVRVPIDGPTGHRVFSLSERTGMAFQIHYEIEDELLTPLEKMLEQYPKAKVIWCHLAQIRYIERASRYTPAYVDALIKRFPNLYFDTAFGDAASTYPPSNQRHARVWAAFGGLKSEWRDLIVAYPKRFLSALDLGQDRLERITEYDQKHRDFLKRLPTDIRHQVAYRSAWSLLFSEDFS
;
A
#
# COMPACT_ATOMS: atom_id res chain seq x y z
N MET A 1 -12.49 -72.89 42.64
CA MET A 1 -11.94 -73.08 41.30
C MET A 1 -12.78 -72.18 40.39
N ILE A 2 -12.37 -70.98 40.13
CA ILE A 2 -13.06 -70.03 39.24
C ILE A 2 -12.27 -70.04 37.96
N THR A 3 -12.92 -70.46 36.90
CA THR A 3 -12.30 -70.71 35.57
C THR A 3 -12.13 -69.43 34.79
N ARG A 4 -11.05 -69.37 34.02
CA ARG A 4 -10.53 -68.28 33.18
C ARG A 4 -11.45 -67.81 32.03
N ARG A 5 -12.78 -67.91 32.12
CA ARG A 5 -13.68 -67.64 31.01
C ARG A 5 -14.65 -66.49 31.15
N ASP A 6 -14.61 -65.74 32.25
CA ASP A 6 -15.59 -64.66 32.51
C ASP A 6 -15.02 -63.24 32.48
N LEU A 7 -13.88 -63.00 31.83
CA LEU A 7 -13.22 -61.69 31.75
C LEU A 7 -13.08 -61.18 30.31
N LEU A 8 -14.17 -61.26 29.56
CA LEU A 8 -14.19 -60.73 28.21
C LEU A 8 -15.62 -60.29 27.83
N LYS A 9 -16.11 -59.21 28.36
CA LYS A 9 -17.25 -58.45 27.77
C LYS A 9 -17.43 -57.16 28.57
N THR A 10 -16.63 -56.14 28.26
CA THR A 10 -17.08 -54.74 28.34
C THR A 10 -16.01 -53.88 27.67
N PHE A 11 -15.84 -53.96 26.37
CA PHE A 11 -15.20 -52.88 25.61
C PHE A 11 -16.30 -51.94 25.13
N CYS A 12 -16.49 -50.86 25.83
CA CYS A 12 -17.25 -49.70 25.32
C CYS A 12 -16.54 -49.18 24.07
N ALA A 13 -17.13 -49.40 22.92
CA ALA A 13 -16.75 -48.77 21.66
C ALA A 13 -17.11 -47.29 21.76
N LEU A 14 -16.12 -46.44 22.05
CA LEU A 14 -16.23 -45.02 21.79
C LEU A 14 -16.24 -44.79 20.28
N PRO A 15 -17.19 -44.04 19.73
CA PRO A 15 -17.16 -43.72 18.31
C PRO A 15 -15.94 -42.84 18.04
N PHE A 16 -15.00 -43.35 17.26
CA PHE A 16 -13.97 -42.55 16.61
C PHE A 16 -14.70 -41.60 15.66
N ILE A 17 -14.97 -40.38 16.08
CA ILE A 17 -15.34 -39.30 15.17
C ILE A 17 -14.08 -38.98 14.38
N ALA A 18 -13.95 -39.62 13.20
CA ALA A 18 -12.98 -39.24 12.20
C ALA A 18 -13.27 -37.78 11.86
N CYS A 19 -12.43 -36.85 12.31
CA CYS A 19 -12.37 -35.53 11.77
C CYS A 19 -11.97 -35.62 10.30
N LEU A 20 -12.96 -35.78 9.43
CA LEU A 20 -12.76 -35.56 8.00
C LEU A 20 -12.24 -34.14 7.81
N PRO A 21 -11.14 -33.96 7.09
CA PRO A 21 -10.72 -32.64 6.73
C PRO A 21 -11.88 -31.96 6.01
N ARG A 22 -12.33 -30.81 6.53
CA ARG A 22 -13.32 -30.00 5.85
C ARG A 22 -12.81 -29.73 4.43
N PRO A 23 -13.63 -29.88 3.40
CA PRO A 23 -13.22 -29.54 2.06
C PRO A 23 -12.86 -28.05 2.06
N VAL A 24 -11.60 -27.75 1.73
CA VAL A 24 -11.10 -26.38 1.47
C VAL A 24 -11.68 -25.96 0.12
N ASN A 25 -12.96 -25.66 0.10
CA ASN A 25 -13.69 -25.15 -1.08
C ASN A 25 -14.82 -24.21 -0.68
N ALA A 26 -14.56 -23.32 0.29
CA ALA A 26 -15.27 -22.07 0.39
C ALA A 26 -14.32 -21.02 -0.20
N GLN A 27 -14.66 -20.46 -1.36
CA GLN A 27 -14.04 -19.22 -1.84
C GLN A 27 -14.19 -18.21 -0.69
N ASN A 28 -13.07 -17.89 -0.02
CA ASN A 28 -13.08 -16.93 1.08
C ASN A 28 -13.37 -15.56 0.49
N ILE A 29 -14.65 -15.22 0.39
CA ILE A 29 -15.11 -13.86 0.14
C ILE A 29 -14.68 -13.08 1.36
N VAL A 30 -13.87 -12.04 1.17
CA VAL A 30 -13.45 -11.15 2.24
C VAL A 30 -14.68 -10.43 2.77
N ASP A 31 -14.99 -10.61 4.05
CA ASP A 31 -16.08 -9.90 4.72
C ASP A 31 -15.60 -8.47 5.09
N PHE A 32 -15.75 -7.54 4.16
CA PHE A 32 -15.34 -6.14 4.37
C PHE A 32 -16.03 -5.45 5.56
N PRO A 33 -17.32 -5.63 5.83
CA PRO A 33 -17.95 -5.16 7.05
C PRO A 33 -17.29 -5.66 8.34
N GLN A 34 -16.97 -6.95 8.40
CA GLN A 34 -16.27 -7.52 9.55
C GLN A 34 -14.85 -6.95 9.70
N LEU A 35 -14.10 -6.85 8.60
CA LEU A 35 -12.76 -6.23 8.61
C LEU A 35 -12.83 -4.79 9.11
N LYS A 36 -13.74 -3.98 8.58
CA LYS A 36 -13.95 -2.60 9.01
C LYS A 36 -14.18 -2.49 10.50
N THR A 37 -15.01 -3.38 11.07
CA THR A 37 -15.26 -3.44 12.52
C THR A 37 -13.98 -3.73 13.29
N GLY A 38 -13.21 -4.73 12.89
CA GLY A 38 -11.93 -5.09 13.51
C GLY A 38 -10.91 -3.95 13.44
N TYR A 39 -10.79 -3.31 12.28
CA TYR A 39 -9.91 -2.15 12.07
C TYR A 39 -10.28 -0.97 12.98
N ALA A 40 -11.58 -0.64 13.05
CA ALA A 40 -12.05 0.42 13.93
C ALA A 40 -11.72 0.14 15.40
N GLN A 41 -11.98 -1.10 15.86
CA GLN A 41 -11.67 -1.52 17.24
C GLN A 41 -10.16 -1.38 17.55
N ARG A 42 -9.30 -1.80 16.60
CA ARG A 42 -7.84 -1.68 16.77
C ARG A 42 -7.39 -0.22 16.87
N LEU A 43 -7.84 0.63 15.95
CA LEU A 43 -7.51 2.06 15.97
C LEU A 43 -7.99 2.72 17.28
N LYS A 44 -9.23 2.45 17.69
CA LYS A 44 -9.79 2.97 18.96
C LYS A 44 -9.01 2.48 20.19
N LYS A 45 -8.55 1.23 20.19
CA LYS A 45 -7.73 0.69 21.27
C LYS A 45 -6.41 1.45 21.43
N ILE A 46 -5.73 1.74 20.31
CA ILE A 46 -4.47 2.49 20.32
C ILE A 46 -4.71 3.93 20.79
N LEU A 47 -5.77 4.58 20.30
CA LEU A 47 -6.15 5.93 20.71
C LEU A 47 -6.52 6.00 22.20
N ALA A 48 -7.24 5.01 22.72
CA ALA A 48 -7.58 4.92 24.15
C ALA A 48 -6.36 4.75 25.07
N ALA A 49 -5.26 4.20 24.54
CA ALA A 49 -3.98 4.14 25.24
C ALA A 49 -3.19 5.46 25.20
N GLY A 50 -3.73 6.51 24.57
CA GLY A 50 -3.07 7.82 24.43
C GLY A 50 -2.07 7.89 23.29
N GLU A 51 -2.02 6.86 22.44
CA GLU A 51 -1.08 6.76 21.33
C GLU A 51 -1.73 7.16 20.00
N LEU A 52 -0.92 7.66 19.07
CA LEU A 52 -1.38 8.00 17.73
C LEU A 52 -1.19 6.82 16.78
N PRO A 53 -2.27 6.12 16.33
CA PRO A 53 -2.16 5.14 15.28
C PRO A 53 -2.00 5.86 13.92
N TYR A 54 -1.43 5.16 12.94
CA TYR A 54 -1.56 5.56 11.53
C TYR A 54 -1.90 4.35 10.66
N ILE A 55 -2.42 4.64 9.48
CA ILE A 55 -2.70 3.66 8.43
C ILE A 55 -1.59 3.80 7.38
N ASP A 56 -0.68 2.82 7.35
CA ASP A 56 0.29 2.71 6.27
C ASP A 56 -0.42 2.21 5.01
N ILE A 57 -0.62 3.14 4.07
CA ILE A 57 -1.39 2.85 2.86
C ILE A 57 -0.54 2.20 1.77
N GLU A 58 0.79 2.26 1.88
CA GLU A 58 1.70 1.80 0.83
C GLU A 58 2.93 1.12 1.46
N SER A 59 2.97 -0.21 1.33
CA SER A 59 4.11 -1.07 1.62
C SER A 59 4.02 -2.35 0.79
N SER A 60 5.15 -3.01 0.56
CA SER A 60 5.20 -4.25 -0.21
C SER A 60 6.13 -5.29 0.42
N CYS A 61 5.99 -6.54 0.03
CA CYS A 61 6.92 -7.59 0.42
C CYS A 61 6.99 -8.72 -0.60
N ASN A 62 8.07 -9.47 -0.55
CA ASN A 62 8.12 -10.76 -1.22
C ASN A 62 7.34 -11.78 -0.37
N SER A 63 6.15 -12.18 -0.84
CA SER A 63 5.24 -13.09 -0.11
C SER A 63 5.84 -14.44 0.24
N MET A 64 6.88 -14.87 -0.48
CA MET A 64 7.58 -16.15 -0.23
C MET A 64 8.64 -16.05 0.89
N LYS A 65 9.05 -14.83 1.26
CA LYS A 65 10.15 -14.58 2.19
C LYS A 65 9.75 -13.75 3.41
N ALA A 66 8.61 -13.07 3.35
CA ALA A 66 8.19 -12.17 4.41
C ALA A 66 7.85 -12.93 5.69
N ASP A 67 8.43 -12.52 6.80
CA ASP A 67 8.05 -12.96 8.15
C ASP A 67 6.87 -12.09 8.63
N ILE A 68 5.66 -12.57 8.33
CA ILE A 68 4.41 -11.88 8.65
C ILE A 68 4.24 -11.71 10.15
N ASP A 69 4.63 -12.70 10.95
CA ASP A 69 4.53 -12.64 12.41
C ASP A 69 5.43 -11.55 13.00
N SER A 70 6.63 -11.40 12.46
CA SER A 70 7.55 -10.34 12.86
C SER A 70 7.03 -8.95 12.50
N ILE A 71 6.43 -8.82 11.29
CA ILE A 71 5.79 -7.56 10.85
C ILE A 71 4.63 -7.21 11.79
N ALA A 72 3.73 -8.16 12.05
CA ALA A 72 2.57 -7.94 12.93
C ALA A 72 2.97 -7.56 14.37
N LYS A 73 3.99 -8.23 14.92
CA LYS A 73 4.57 -7.88 16.25
C LYS A 73 5.17 -6.47 16.22
N SER A 74 5.84 -6.09 15.15
CA SER A 74 6.38 -4.74 15.01
C SER A 74 5.28 -3.69 14.91
N MET A 75 4.19 -3.96 14.19
CA MET A 75 3.02 -3.09 14.15
C MET A 75 2.43 -2.87 15.56
N ASP A 76 2.33 -3.94 16.35
CA ASP A 76 1.82 -3.82 17.74
C ASP A 76 2.74 -2.97 18.61
N ARG A 77 4.04 -3.25 18.59
CA ARG A 77 5.05 -2.53 19.38
C ARG A 77 5.13 -1.05 18.99
N LEU A 78 4.93 -0.73 17.73
CA LEU A 78 5.07 0.63 17.19
C LEU A 78 3.73 1.37 17.10
N ASN A 79 2.61 0.77 17.52
CA ASN A 79 1.27 1.34 17.39
C ASN A 79 0.92 1.71 15.94
N ILE A 80 1.39 0.91 14.96
CA ILE A 80 0.95 1.01 13.57
C ILE A 80 -0.46 0.44 13.52
N GLY A 81 -1.42 1.27 13.16
CA GLY A 81 -2.82 0.91 13.18
C GLY A 81 -3.15 -0.18 12.17
N LEU A 82 -3.01 0.16 10.90
CA LEU A 82 -3.24 -0.75 9.76
C LEU A 82 -2.12 -0.62 8.74
N MET A 83 -1.94 -1.66 7.93
CA MET A 83 -0.96 -1.68 6.85
C MET A 83 -1.54 -2.32 5.58
N ALA A 84 -1.44 -1.63 4.47
CA ALA A 84 -1.67 -2.19 3.14
C ALA A 84 -0.35 -2.79 2.64
N LEU A 85 -0.22 -4.12 2.76
CA LEU A 85 1.00 -4.85 2.41
C LEU A 85 0.75 -5.65 1.13
N SER A 86 1.26 -5.17 0.01
CA SER A 86 1.15 -5.82 -1.29
C SER A 86 2.22 -6.91 -1.48
N ALA A 87 1.96 -7.83 -2.41
CA ALA A 87 2.94 -8.84 -2.80
C ALA A 87 3.74 -8.39 -4.01
N ASP A 88 5.07 -8.47 -3.93
CA ASP A 88 5.96 -8.32 -5.07
C ASP A 88 6.06 -9.66 -5.82
N ILE A 89 5.81 -9.64 -7.13
CA ILE A 89 6.06 -10.79 -8.00
C ILE A 89 7.44 -10.65 -8.61
N GLY A 90 8.38 -11.46 -8.12
CA GLY A 90 9.74 -11.48 -8.65
C GLY A 90 9.85 -12.15 -10.03
N LYS A 91 10.97 -11.91 -10.74
CA LYS A 91 11.24 -12.47 -12.07
C LYS A 91 11.02 -13.99 -12.14
N GLY A 92 11.50 -14.74 -11.15
CA GLY A 92 11.35 -16.20 -11.16
C GLY A 92 9.91 -16.70 -10.99
N GLN A 93 9.03 -15.95 -10.33
CA GLN A 93 7.59 -16.21 -10.29
C GLN A 93 6.94 -15.89 -11.63
N PHE A 94 7.32 -14.74 -12.21
CA PHE A 94 6.86 -14.31 -13.53
C PHE A 94 7.19 -15.33 -14.62
N GLU A 95 8.42 -15.85 -14.66
CA GLU A 95 8.87 -16.89 -15.59
C GLU A 95 8.07 -18.18 -15.44
N LYS A 96 7.56 -18.49 -14.24
CA LYS A 96 6.66 -19.61 -13.96
C LYS A 96 5.19 -19.31 -14.27
N GLY A 97 4.88 -18.18 -14.89
CA GLY A 97 3.52 -17.80 -15.26
C GLY A 97 2.71 -17.14 -14.15
N VAL A 98 3.30 -16.81 -12.99
CA VAL A 98 2.60 -16.10 -11.92
C VAL A 98 2.37 -14.64 -12.34
N ARG A 99 1.12 -14.18 -12.33
CA ARG A 99 0.73 -12.80 -12.65
C ARG A 99 0.03 -12.10 -11.50
N PHE A 100 -0.39 -12.84 -10.50
CA PHE A 100 -1.07 -12.34 -9.32
C PHE A 100 -0.72 -13.20 -8.10
N ASP A 101 -0.45 -12.56 -6.98
CA ASP A 101 -0.27 -13.23 -5.68
C ASP A 101 -1.24 -12.61 -4.68
N ASN A 102 -2.12 -13.43 -4.14
CA ASN A 102 -3.05 -12.99 -3.10
C ASN A 102 -2.43 -13.17 -1.71
N LEU A 103 -1.44 -12.34 -1.40
CA LEU A 103 -0.86 -12.29 -0.05
C LEU A 103 -1.93 -11.96 1.00
N SER A 104 -2.88 -11.13 0.65
CA SER A 104 -3.94 -10.67 1.57
C SER A 104 -4.71 -11.82 2.19
N GLU A 105 -4.94 -12.92 1.47
CA GLU A 105 -5.61 -14.10 2.03
C GLU A 105 -4.85 -14.67 3.24
N LYS A 106 -3.54 -14.79 3.15
CA LYS A 106 -2.69 -15.28 4.25
C LYS A 106 -2.69 -14.29 5.42
N LEU A 107 -2.57 -13.00 5.12
CA LEU A 107 -2.55 -11.93 6.11
C LEU A 107 -3.87 -11.86 6.90
N LEU A 108 -5.00 -11.95 6.22
CA LEU A 108 -6.33 -11.88 6.85
C LEU A 108 -6.67 -13.11 7.69
N VAL A 109 -6.16 -14.29 7.34
CA VAL A 109 -6.33 -15.51 8.16
C VAL A 109 -5.60 -15.36 9.49
N SER A 110 -4.36 -14.85 9.49
CA SER A 110 -3.53 -14.75 10.69
C SER A 110 -3.79 -13.47 11.49
N TYR A 111 -4.07 -12.35 10.82
CA TYR A 111 -4.13 -11.02 11.41
C TYR A 111 -5.23 -10.15 10.75
N PRO A 112 -6.52 -10.50 10.91
CA PRO A 112 -7.62 -9.84 10.21
C PRO A 112 -7.86 -8.38 10.64
N ASP A 113 -7.29 -7.98 11.78
CA ASP A 113 -7.44 -6.63 12.33
C ASP A 113 -6.25 -5.69 12.03
N ARG A 114 -5.25 -6.13 11.25
CA ARG A 114 -4.01 -5.37 11.00
C ARG A 114 -3.79 -5.02 9.54
N PHE A 115 -4.09 -5.94 8.63
CA PHE A 115 -3.74 -5.79 7.23
C PHE A 115 -4.94 -5.46 6.36
N ILE A 116 -4.76 -4.48 5.47
CA ILE A 116 -5.75 -4.10 4.46
C ILE A 116 -5.51 -4.98 3.23
N PRO A 117 -6.53 -5.67 2.70
CA PRO A 117 -6.40 -6.41 1.46
C PRO A 117 -6.03 -5.48 0.30
N VAL A 118 -4.91 -5.75 -0.34
CA VAL A 118 -4.40 -4.94 -1.45
C VAL A 118 -3.94 -5.84 -2.60
N GLY A 119 -4.16 -5.38 -3.82
CA GLY A 119 -3.66 -6.03 -5.03
C GLY A 119 -2.16 -5.84 -5.23
N ASN A 120 -1.59 -6.60 -6.19
CA ASN A 120 -0.19 -6.42 -6.54
C ASN A 120 0.04 -5.12 -7.31
N GLY A 121 1.26 -4.58 -7.22
CA GLY A 121 1.68 -3.38 -7.93
C GLY A 121 2.02 -3.58 -9.41
N GLY A 122 2.27 -4.82 -9.83
CA GLY A 122 2.72 -5.09 -11.21
C GLY A 122 4.11 -4.56 -11.49
N GLN A 123 5.00 -4.62 -10.52
CA GLN A 123 6.41 -4.27 -10.71
C GLN A 123 7.03 -5.04 -11.88
N PRO A 124 8.04 -4.48 -12.57
CA PRO A 124 8.73 -5.21 -13.65
C PRO A 124 9.23 -6.59 -13.21
N PRO A 125 9.12 -7.60 -14.06
CA PRO A 125 8.68 -7.51 -15.48
C PRO A 125 7.17 -7.62 -15.70
N VAL A 126 6.34 -7.70 -14.66
CA VAL A 126 4.92 -8.09 -14.76
C VAL A 126 4.11 -7.06 -15.55
N LEU A 127 4.12 -5.79 -15.12
CA LEU A 127 3.36 -4.71 -15.79
C LEU A 127 3.95 -4.37 -17.17
N THR A 128 5.28 -4.49 -17.34
CA THR A 128 5.96 -4.08 -18.56
C THR A 128 5.95 -5.13 -19.66
N GLU A 129 5.99 -6.43 -19.30
CA GLU A 129 6.09 -7.53 -20.26
C GLU A 129 4.78 -8.29 -20.49
N ALA A 130 3.84 -8.25 -19.53
CA ALA A 130 2.56 -8.92 -19.64
C ALA A 130 1.41 -8.11 -19.02
N PRO A 131 1.22 -6.82 -19.41
CA PRO A 131 0.24 -5.93 -18.78
C PRO A 131 -1.19 -6.46 -18.87
N ASP A 132 -1.58 -7.05 -19.99
CA ASP A 132 -2.95 -7.57 -20.17
C ASP A 132 -3.23 -8.75 -19.25
N ALA A 133 -2.37 -9.76 -19.25
CA ALA A 133 -2.55 -10.92 -18.37
C ALA A 133 -2.51 -10.55 -16.88
N PHE A 134 -1.69 -9.56 -16.53
CA PHE A 134 -1.63 -9.04 -15.18
C PHE A 134 -2.93 -8.32 -14.79
N LEU A 135 -3.40 -7.40 -15.63
CA LEU A 135 -4.63 -6.64 -15.36
C LEU A 135 -5.87 -7.53 -15.40
N ASP A 136 -5.92 -8.56 -16.26
CA ASP A 136 -6.99 -9.57 -16.24
C ASP A 136 -7.06 -10.27 -14.88
N ALA A 137 -5.92 -10.65 -14.30
CA ALA A 137 -5.85 -11.25 -12.98
C ALA A 137 -6.31 -10.29 -11.87
N GLN A 138 -5.92 -9.01 -11.94
CA GLN A 138 -6.38 -7.97 -11.02
C GLN A 138 -7.90 -7.78 -11.10
N GLU A 139 -8.45 -7.69 -12.31
CA GLU A 139 -9.89 -7.53 -12.51
C GLU A 139 -10.69 -8.74 -11.99
N VAL A 140 -10.19 -9.95 -12.15
CA VAL A 140 -10.79 -11.16 -11.57
C VAL A 140 -10.80 -11.09 -10.04
N ALA A 141 -9.67 -10.72 -9.43
CA ALA A 141 -9.55 -10.60 -7.99
C ALA A 141 -10.46 -9.49 -7.42
N ALA A 142 -10.56 -8.36 -8.13
CA ALA A 142 -11.45 -7.26 -7.78
C ALA A 142 -12.94 -7.69 -7.81
N ARG A 143 -13.37 -8.41 -8.87
CA ARG A 143 -14.73 -8.95 -8.97
C ARG A 143 -15.05 -9.94 -7.85
N LYS A 144 -14.05 -10.73 -7.41
CA LYS A 144 -14.18 -11.66 -6.28
C LYS A 144 -14.12 -10.97 -4.91
N LYS A 145 -14.00 -9.64 -4.85
CA LYS A 145 -13.85 -8.87 -3.61
C LYS A 145 -12.70 -9.36 -2.73
N GLN A 146 -11.55 -9.66 -3.35
CA GLN A 146 -10.36 -10.13 -2.65
C GLN A 146 -9.46 -8.99 -2.17
N MET A 147 -9.76 -7.74 -2.54
CA MET A 147 -8.97 -6.56 -2.22
C MET A 147 -9.85 -5.32 -2.03
N MET A 148 -9.33 -4.33 -1.33
CA MET A 148 -9.94 -3.01 -1.09
C MET A 148 -9.14 -1.88 -1.76
N LEU A 149 -7.91 -2.15 -2.17
CA LEU A 149 -6.96 -1.20 -2.72
C LEU A 149 -6.15 -1.88 -3.81
N LEU A 150 -5.73 -1.13 -4.82
CA LEU A 150 -4.91 -1.61 -5.93
C LEU A 150 -3.54 -0.92 -5.91
N GLY A 151 -2.52 -1.59 -6.37
CA GLY A 151 -1.21 -0.97 -6.62
C GLY A 151 -0.11 -1.48 -5.71
N GLU A 152 1.03 -0.87 -5.70
CA GLU A 152 1.47 0.34 -6.43
C GLU A 152 1.82 0.03 -7.89
N PHE A 153 1.18 0.68 -8.87
CA PHE A 153 1.48 0.52 -10.29
C PHE A 153 2.62 1.44 -10.71
N GLU A 154 3.69 0.90 -11.28
CA GLU A 154 4.85 1.67 -11.73
C GLU A 154 4.69 2.15 -13.17
N PHE A 155 4.20 3.37 -13.35
CA PHE A 155 4.12 4.02 -14.68
C PHE A 155 5.41 4.77 -15.02
N ARG A 156 6.06 5.41 -14.05
CA ARG A 156 7.36 6.02 -14.20
C ARG A 156 8.19 5.78 -12.94
N HIS A 157 9.23 5.00 -13.06
CA HIS A 157 10.14 4.68 -11.97
C HIS A 157 11.58 4.74 -12.45
N TYR A 158 12.44 5.49 -11.77
CA TYR A 158 13.88 5.44 -11.96
C TYR A 158 14.51 4.41 -11.04
N PRO A 159 15.62 3.77 -11.46
CA PRO A 159 16.33 2.84 -10.57
C PRO A 159 16.67 3.50 -9.24
N SER A 160 16.45 2.78 -8.14
CA SER A 160 16.83 3.24 -6.80
C SER A 160 18.35 3.39 -6.68
N PRO A 161 18.86 4.14 -5.67
CA PRO A 161 20.29 4.26 -5.41
C PRO A 161 21.03 2.91 -5.36
N ARG A 162 20.39 1.89 -4.80
CA ARG A 162 20.96 0.55 -4.70
C ARG A 162 21.02 -0.17 -6.04
N GLN A 163 19.99 0.00 -6.86
CA GLN A 163 19.92 -0.57 -8.20
C GLN A 163 20.96 0.07 -9.10
N VAL A 164 21.09 1.41 -9.09
CA VAL A 164 22.15 2.11 -9.84
C VAL A 164 23.53 1.62 -9.43
N LYS A 165 23.81 1.48 -8.12
CA LYS A 165 25.10 0.98 -7.61
C LYS A 165 25.42 -0.43 -8.09
N ARG A 166 24.40 -1.26 -8.33
CA ARG A 166 24.57 -2.64 -8.85
C ARG A 166 24.55 -2.72 -10.37
N GLY A 167 24.38 -1.61 -11.09
CA GLY A 167 24.18 -1.59 -12.54
C GLY A 167 22.86 -2.22 -12.98
N ASP A 168 21.87 -2.30 -12.09
CA ASP A 168 20.55 -2.84 -12.39
C ASP A 168 19.67 -1.75 -13.00
N THR A 169 19.52 -1.78 -14.32
CA THR A 169 18.68 -0.85 -15.10
C THR A 169 17.27 -1.38 -15.35
N GLY A 170 16.97 -2.63 -14.96
CA GLY A 170 15.67 -3.26 -15.19
C GLY A 170 14.50 -2.57 -14.46
N ARG A 171 14.81 -1.64 -13.57
CA ARG A 171 13.85 -0.81 -12.85
C ARG A 171 13.71 0.62 -13.42
N ASP A 172 14.29 0.93 -14.56
CA ASP A 172 13.96 2.16 -15.29
C ASP A 172 12.68 1.91 -16.11
N VAL A 173 11.55 2.23 -15.49
CA VAL A 173 10.21 1.95 -16.03
C VAL A 173 9.64 3.21 -16.65
N ARG A 174 9.10 3.08 -17.86
CA ARG A 174 8.34 4.11 -18.54
C ARG A 174 7.15 3.46 -19.26
N VAL A 175 6.01 3.44 -18.60
CA VAL A 175 4.72 2.99 -19.17
C VAL A 175 3.85 4.23 -19.36
N PRO A 176 3.34 4.53 -20.58
CA PRO A 176 2.47 5.68 -20.79
C PRO A 176 1.22 5.58 -19.92
N ILE A 177 0.98 6.59 -19.06
CA ILE A 177 -0.18 6.59 -18.17
C ILE A 177 -1.48 6.80 -18.94
N ASP A 178 -1.42 7.50 -20.07
CA ASP A 178 -2.50 7.70 -21.02
C ASP A 178 -2.52 6.64 -22.15
N GLY A 179 -1.80 5.55 -21.96
CA GLY A 179 -1.82 4.37 -22.82
C GLY A 179 -2.86 3.32 -22.41
N PRO A 180 -2.97 2.20 -23.12
CA PRO A 180 -3.97 1.16 -22.86
C PRO A 180 -3.94 0.65 -21.40
N THR A 181 -2.76 0.43 -20.83
CA THR A 181 -2.56 -0.02 -19.46
C THR A 181 -3.15 0.99 -18.45
N GLY A 182 -2.84 2.28 -18.60
CA GLY A 182 -3.38 3.33 -17.74
C GLY A 182 -4.90 3.42 -17.85
N HIS A 183 -5.44 3.43 -19.05
CA HIS A 183 -6.90 3.43 -19.26
C HIS A 183 -7.59 2.26 -18.57
N ARG A 184 -7.01 1.06 -18.57
CA ARG A 184 -7.55 -0.11 -17.87
C ARG A 184 -7.55 0.08 -16.36
N VAL A 185 -6.45 0.58 -15.78
CA VAL A 185 -6.32 0.80 -14.32
C VAL A 185 -7.31 1.87 -13.84
N PHE A 186 -7.37 3.02 -14.52
CA PHE A 186 -8.32 4.09 -14.18
C PHE A 186 -9.77 3.63 -14.31
N SER A 187 -10.12 2.95 -15.39
CA SER A 187 -11.45 2.38 -15.61
C SER A 187 -11.80 1.32 -14.55
N LEU A 188 -10.85 0.49 -14.11
CA LEU A 188 -11.07 -0.48 -13.05
C LEU A 188 -11.42 0.23 -11.73
N SER A 189 -10.67 1.27 -11.36
CA SER A 189 -10.97 2.09 -10.19
C SER A 189 -12.37 2.71 -10.24
N GLU A 190 -12.76 3.31 -11.38
CA GLU A 190 -14.12 3.89 -11.53
C GLU A 190 -15.23 2.86 -11.36
N ARG A 191 -15.08 1.67 -11.99
CA ARG A 191 -16.08 0.61 -11.95
C ARG A 191 -16.23 -0.02 -10.57
N THR A 192 -15.15 -0.08 -9.80
CA THR A 192 -15.12 -0.78 -8.50
C THR A 192 -15.22 0.17 -7.32
N GLY A 193 -14.91 1.46 -7.50
CA GLY A 193 -14.79 2.44 -6.43
C GLY A 193 -13.52 2.28 -5.58
N MET A 194 -12.65 1.31 -5.91
CA MET A 194 -11.38 1.09 -5.22
C MET A 194 -10.37 2.18 -5.59
N ALA A 195 -9.63 2.66 -4.61
CA ALA A 195 -8.47 3.49 -4.87
C ALA A 195 -7.31 2.65 -5.44
N PHE A 196 -6.44 3.30 -6.21
CA PHE A 196 -5.21 2.68 -6.69
C PHE A 196 -4.02 3.63 -6.52
N GLN A 197 -2.86 3.02 -6.35
CA GLN A 197 -1.58 3.70 -6.13
C GLN A 197 -0.78 3.73 -7.42
N ILE A 198 -0.14 4.86 -7.69
CA ILE A 198 0.78 5.01 -8.83
C ILE A 198 2.15 5.49 -8.36
N HIS A 199 3.19 4.78 -8.79
CA HIS A 199 4.55 5.30 -8.80
C HIS A 199 4.76 6.04 -10.14
N TYR A 200 4.78 7.36 -10.04
CA TYR A 200 4.86 8.20 -11.23
C TYR A 200 5.81 9.37 -10.96
N GLU A 201 7.10 9.11 -11.11
CA GLU A 201 8.15 10.10 -10.87
C GLU A 201 8.06 11.24 -11.86
N ILE A 202 8.26 12.45 -11.37
CA ILE A 202 7.96 13.67 -12.13
C ILE A 202 8.97 13.93 -13.25
N GLU A 203 8.42 14.13 -14.43
CA GLU A 203 9.02 14.86 -15.54
C GLU A 203 7.94 15.82 -16.07
N ASP A 204 8.30 17.05 -16.43
CA ASP A 204 7.33 18.09 -16.83
C ASP A 204 6.43 17.65 -17.99
N GLU A 205 6.96 16.82 -18.90
CA GLU A 205 6.22 16.24 -20.01
C GLU A 205 5.16 15.22 -19.60
N LEU A 206 5.31 14.59 -18.42
CA LEU A 206 4.42 13.55 -17.91
C LEU A 206 3.21 14.13 -17.14
N LEU A 207 3.24 15.41 -16.78
CA LEU A 207 2.17 16.04 -16.01
C LEU A 207 0.86 16.15 -16.81
N THR A 208 0.94 16.57 -18.06
CA THR A 208 -0.24 16.71 -18.92
C THR A 208 -0.95 15.39 -19.23
N PRO A 209 -0.26 14.27 -19.54
CA PRO A 209 -0.90 12.96 -19.63
C PRO A 209 -1.66 12.55 -18.36
N LEU A 210 -1.07 12.75 -17.18
CA LEU A 210 -1.76 12.45 -15.91
C LEU A 210 -3.00 13.32 -15.70
N GLU A 211 -2.90 14.64 -15.94
CA GLU A 211 -4.05 15.55 -15.83
C GLU A 211 -5.21 15.13 -16.74
N LYS A 212 -4.92 14.72 -17.98
CA LYS A 212 -5.94 14.20 -18.92
C LYS A 212 -6.62 12.95 -18.38
N MET A 213 -5.86 12.04 -17.77
CA MET A 213 -6.42 10.82 -17.19
C MET A 213 -7.32 11.12 -15.99
N LEU A 214 -6.90 12.03 -15.11
CA LEU A 214 -7.71 12.47 -13.96
C LEU A 214 -9.01 13.15 -14.41
N GLU A 215 -8.97 13.91 -15.51
CA GLU A 215 -10.15 14.57 -16.08
C GLU A 215 -11.09 13.57 -16.78
N GLN A 216 -10.53 12.60 -17.51
CA GLN A 216 -11.30 11.57 -18.22
C GLN A 216 -11.97 10.57 -17.27
N TYR A 217 -11.36 10.30 -16.11
CA TYR A 217 -11.84 9.34 -15.12
C TYR A 217 -12.10 10.02 -13.76
N PRO A 218 -13.11 10.91 -13.66
CA PRO A 218 -13.31 11.75 -12.47
C PRO A 218 -13.73 10.97 -11.22
N LYS A 219 -14.17 9.72 -11.36
CA LYS A 219 -14.54 8.84 -10.24
C LYS A 219 -13.44 7.88 -9.84
N ALA A 220 -12.36 7.77 -10.63
CA ALA A 220 -11.19 6.97 -10.27
C ALA A 220 -10.48 7.62 -9.09
N LYS A 221 -10.16 6.86 -8.04
CA LYS A 221 -9.48 7.36 -6.84
C LYS A 221 -7.99 7.09 -6.95
N VAL A 222 -7.21 8.11 -7.25
CA VAL A 222 -5.78 8.00 -7.54
C VAL A 222 -4.96 8.41 -6.33
N ILE A 223 -4.07 7.56 -5.85
CA ILE A 223 -3.05 7.88 -4.85
C ILE A 223 -1.71 8.03 -5.59
N TRP A 224 -1.21 9.26 -5.65
CA TRP A 224 0.09 9.53 -6.24
C TRP A 224 1.17 9.37 -5.17
N CYS A 225 1.90 8.27 -5.25
CA CYS A 225 2.84 7.86 -4.22
C CYS A 225 4.03 8.82 -4.08
N HIS A 226 4.57 8.89 -2.86
CA HIS A 226 5.76 9.65 -2.47
C HIS A 226 5.64 11.18 -2.73
N LEU A 227 4.42 11.72 -2.70
CA LEU A 227 4.12 13.09 -3.12
C LEU A 227 4.77 13.35 -4.50
N ALA A 228 4.62 12.42 -5.42
CA ALA A 228 5.19 12.43 -6.76
C ALA A 228 6.72 12.68 -6.73
N GLN A 229 7.46 11.68 -6.34
CA GLN A 229 8.91 11.72 -6.17
C GLN A 229 9.66 12.38 -7.34
N ILE A 230 10.64 13.26 -7.03
CA ILE A 230 11.47 13.94 -8.02
C ILE A 230 12.88 13.38 -7.98
N ARG A 231 13.36 12.80 -9.10
CA ARG A 231 14.75 12.35 -9.27
C ARG A 231 15.64 13.39 -9.93
N TYR A 232 15.07 14.18 -10.84
CA TYR A 232 15.76 15.19 -11.64
C TYR A 232 15.03 16.53 -11.51
N ILE A 233 15.57 17.45 -10.73
CA ILE A 233 14.93 18.75 -10.48
C ILE A 233 14.77 19.54 -11.79
N GLU A 234 15.73 19.44 -12.70
CA GLU A 234 15.71 20.10 -13.99
C GLU A 234 14.60 19.59 -14.93
N ARG A 235 14.10 18.37 -14.68
CA ARG A 235 12.98 17.80 -15.44
C ARG A 235 11.63 18.03 -14.80
N ALA A 236 11.60 18.54 -13.58
CA ALA A 236 10.41 18.70 -12.76
C ALA A 236 10.18 20.17 -12.36
N SER A 237 10.47 21.09 -13.26
CA SER A 237 10.44 22.54 -12.99
C SER A 237 9.03 23.05 -12.67
N ARG A 238 7.99 22.41 -13.23
CA ARG A 238 6.58 22.78 -13.03
C ARG A 238 5.99 22.27 -11.71
N TYR A 239 6.59 21.24 -11.10
CA TYR A 239 6.05 20.60 -9.90
C TYR A 239 6.40 21.39 -8.64
N THR A 240 5.52 22.28 -8.27
CA THR A 240 5.64 23.20 -7.11
C THR A 240 4.44 23.04 -6.17
N PRO A 241 4.48 23.55 -4.92
CA PRO A 241 3.31 23.59 -4.04
C PRO A 241 2.10 24.26 -4.69
N ALA A 242 2.31 25.34 -5.45
CA ALA A 242 1.24 26.05 -6.18
C ALA A 242 0.62 25.17 -7.28
N TYR A 243 1.43 24.37 -7.98
CA TYR A 243 0.94 23.41 -8.97
C TYR A 243 0.10 22.31 -8.31
N VAL A 244 0.58 21.76 -7.19
CA VAL A 244 -0.16 20.72 -6.44
C VAL A 244 -1.46 21.27 -5.85
N ASP A 245 -1.46 22.52 -5.36
CA ASP A 245 -2.67 23.23 -4.92
C ASP A 245 -3.71 23.31 -6.06
N ALA A 246 -3.28 23.70 -7.26
CA ALA A 246 -4.14 23.75 -8.44
C ALA A 246 -4.68 22.37 -8.84
N LEU A 247 -3.85 21.33 -8.77
CA LEU A 247 -4.28 19.94 -9.02
C LEU A 247 -5.35 19.49 -8.02
N ILE A 248 -5.13 19.71 -6.72
CA ILE A 248 -6.07 19.30 -5.67
C ILE A 248 -7.42 20.02 -5.83
N LYS A 249 -7.42 21.28 -6.22
CA LYS A 249 -8.63 22.06 -6.49
C LYS A 249 -9.40 21.54 -7.70
N ARG A 250 -8.68 21.14 -8.75
CA ARG A 250 -9.26 20.67 -10.00
C ARG A 250 -9.72 19.21 -9.93
N PHE A 251 -8.96 18.36 -9.22
CA PHE A 251 -9.17 16.92 -9.21
C PHE A 251 -9.49 16.40 -7.80
N PRO A 252 -10.79 16.33 -7.43
CA PRO A 252 -11.22 15.84 -6.12
C PRO A 252 -10.91 14.36 -5.87
N ASN A 253 -10.56 13.63 -6.89
CA ASN A 253 -10.22 12.21 -6.90
C ASN A 253 -8.71 11.92 -6.76
N LEU A 254 -7.86 12.96 -6.63
CA LEU A 254 -6.41 12.83 -6.45
C LEU A 254 -6.02 12.91 -4.99
N TYR A 255 -5.20 11.97 -4.55
CA TYR A 255 -4.60 11.86 -3.22
C TYR A 255 -3.09 11.70 -3.34
N PHE A 256 -2.38 11.92 -2.23
CA PHE A 256 -0.93 11.73 -2.14
C PHE A 256 -0.60 10.94 -0.90
N ASP A 257 0.39 10.07 -0.96
CA ASP A 257 0.96 9.51 0.25
C ASP A 257 2.17 10.32 0.75
N THR A 258 2.57 10.04 1.97
CA THR A 258 3.62 10.77 2.67
C THR A 258 4.95 10.02 2.79
N ALA A 259 5.16 9.00 1.96
CA ALA A 259 6.43 8.26 1.89
C ALA A 259 7.49 8.97 1.04
N PHE A 260 7.78 10.23 1.34
CA PHE A 260 8.67 11.08 0.55
C PHE A 260 10.10 11.19 1.10
N GLY A 261 10.57 10.14 1.79
CA GLY A 261 11.93 10.09 2.31
C GLY A 261 12.21 11.09 3.45
N ASP A 262 13.48 11.36 3.68
CA ASP A 262 13.95 12.31 4.69
C ASP A 262 14.84 13.41 4.10
N ALA A 263 15.24 14.39 4.94
CA ALA A 263 16.05 15.53 4.52
C ALA A 263 17.45 15.16 4.01
N ALA A 264 17.93 13.96 4.32
CA ALA A 264 19.25 13.47 3.92
C ALA A 264 19.23 12.60 2.66
N SER A 265 18.02 12.22 2.18
CA SER A 265 17.91 11.36 0.99
C SER A 265 18.52 12.02 -0.25
N THR A 266 19.33 11.24 -0.98
CA THR A 266 19.91 11.62 -2.26
C THR A 266 19.52 10.60 -3.32
N TYR A 267 19.37 11.03 -4.55
CA TYR A 267 18.93 10.19 -5.66
C TYR A 267 19.97 10.10 -6.77
N PRO A 268 20.64 8.97 -6.95
CA PRO A 268 21.33 8.67 -8.19
C PRO A 268 20.32 8.45 -9.34
N PRO A 269 20.68 8.68 -10.59
CA PRO A 269 22.01 9.12 -11.03
C PRO A 269 22.22 10.64 -10.93
N SER A 270 21.18 11.44 -10.62
CA SER A 270 21.32 12.90 -10.56
C SER A 270 22.21 13.38 -9.42
N ASN A 271 22.45 12.55 -8.41
CA ASN A 271 23.15 12.86 -7.17
C ASN A 271 22.57 14.08 -6.41
N GLN A 272 21.30 14.40 -6.69
CA GLN A 272 20.60 15.50 -6.05
C GLN A 272 20.00 15.07 -4.72
N ARG A 273 19.97 16.01 -3.78
CA ARG A 273 19.34 15.80 -2.49
C ARG A 273 17.83 15.88 -2.62
N HIS A 274 17.14 14.93 -2.01
CA HIS A 274 15.68 14.97 -1.94
C HIS A 274 15.22 16.03 -0.94
N ALA A 275 15.22 17.28 -1.37
CA ALA A 275 14.90 18.44 -0.52
C ALA A 275 13.55 19.08 -0.88
N ARG A 276 12.65 18.37 -1.57
CA ARG A 276 11.38 18.94 -2.02
C ARG A 276 10.52 19.41 -0.83
N VAL A 277 10.22 18.51 0.08
CA VAL A 277 9.37 18.76 1.25
C VAL A 277 10.21 19.27 2.44
N TRP A 278 11.47 18.83 2.51
CA TRP A 278 12.34 19.07 3.65
C TRP A 278 13.21 20.31 3.46
N ALA A 279 13.35 21.10 4.52
CA ALA A 279 14.33 22.18 4.59
C ALA A 279 15.72 21.64 4.91
N ALA A 280 16.75 22.47 4.68
CA ALA A 280 18.16 22.06 4.81
C ALA A 280 18.53 21.50 6.20
N PHE A 281 17.83 21.92 7.25
CA PHE A 281 18.08 21.52 8.64
C PHE A 281 17.01 20.53 9.17
N GLY A 282 16.33 19.80 8.29
CA GLY A 282 15.39 18.73 8.68
C GLY A 282 14.00 19.20 9.10
N GLY A 283 13.65 20.49 8.94
CA GLY A 283 12.28 21.01 9.07
C GLY A 283 11.47 20.78 7.79
N LEU A 284 10.14 20.84 7.86
CA LEU A 284 9.32 20.94 6.67
C LEU A 284 9.43 22.35 6.09
N LYS A 285 9.49 22.47 4.76
CA LYS A 285 9.33 23.76 4.09
C LYS A 285 7.92 24.27 4.34
N SER A 286 7.79 25.56 4.65
CA SER A 286 6.51 26.20 5.03
C SER A 286 5.44 25.99 3.96
N GLU A 287 5.78 26.19 2.71
CA GLU A 287 4.86 26.09 1.59
C GLU A 287 4.27 24.66 1.40
N TRP A 288 5.07 23.62 1.66
CA TRP A 288 4.58 22.24 1.62
C TRP A 288 3.77 21.89 2.87
N ARG A 289 4.20 22.34 4.05
CA ARG A 289 3.43 22.16 5.28
C ARG A 289 2.07 22.85 5.17
N ASP A 290 2.02 24.08 4.69
CA ASP A 290 0.80 24.86 4.58
C ASP A 290 -0.17 24.24 3.55
N LEU A 291 0.35 23.64 2.47
CA LEU A 291 -0.45 22.84 1.53
C LEU A 291 -1.08 21.62 2.22
N ILE A 292 -0.31 20.87 2.99
CA ILE A 292 -0.82 19.69 3.73
C ILE A 292 -1.89 20.14 4.76
N VAL A 293 -1.66 21.25 5.44
CA VAL A 293 -2.60 21.83 6.40
C VAL A 293 -3.89 22.28 5.73
N ALA A 294 -3.81 22.86 4.52
CA ALA A 294 -4.98 23.29 3.76
C ALA A 294 -5.83 22.14 3.24
N TYR A 295 -5.21 21.01 2.89
CA TYR A 295 -5.90 19.85 2.28
C TYR A 295 -5.59 18.53 2.98
N PRO A 296 -5.75 18.42 4.30
CA PRO A 296 -5.28 17.25 5.04
C PRO A 296 -5.96 15.94 4.62
N LYS A 297 -7.19 16.00 4.10
CA LYS A 297 -7.93 14.84 3.58
C LYS A 297 -7.33 14.26 2.28
N ARG A 298 -6.36 14.95 1.66
CA ARG A 298 -5.69 14.51 0.44
C ARG A 298 -4.36 13.82 0.69
N PHE A 299 -3.87 13.84 1.94
CA PHE A 299 -2.60 13.24 2.31
C PHE A 299 -2.82 12.01 3.19
N LEU A 300 -2.14 10.93 2.87
CA LEU A 300 -2.28 9.61 3.47
C LEU A 300 -0.93 9.18 4.06
N SER A 301 -0.93 8.62 5.25
CA SER A 301 0.29 8.05 5.83
C SER A 301 0.77 6.85 5.02
N ALA A 302 2.08 6.77 4.79
CA ALA A 302 2.74 5.64 4.15
C ALA A 302 4.20 5.50 4.62
N LEU A 303 4.71 4.28 4.60
CA LEU A 303 6.09 3.97 4.96
C LEU A 303 6.96 3.61 3.76
N ASP A 304 6.38 3.17 2.64
CA ASP A 304 7.08 2.62 1.48
C ASP A 304 8.06 1.50 1.91
N LEU A 305 7.62 0.60 2.78
CA LEU A 305 8.41 -0.57 3.14
C LEU A 305 8.40 -1.57 1.98
N GLY A 306 9.57 -2.15 1.70
CA GLY A 306 9.71 -3.17 0.68
C GLY A 306 11.01 -3.93 0.88
N GLN A 307 11.04 -5.22 0.56
CA GLN A 307 12.22 -6.07 0.64
C GLN A 307 12.93 -5.96 2.01
N ASP A 308 14.19 -5.50 2.03
CA ASP A 308 15.01 -5.33 3.23
C ASP A 308 14.61 -4.13 4.10
N ARG A 309 13.75 -3.22 3.60
CA ARG A 309 13.19 -2.12 4.41
C ARG A 309 12.22 -2.62 5.48
N LEU A 310 11.59 -3.78 5.28
CA LEU A 310 10.74 -4.41 6.28
C LEU A 310 11.48 -4.72 7.59
N GLU A 311 12.75 -5.10 7.51
CA GLU A 311 13.61 -5.31 8.71
C GLU A 311 13.92 -3.99 9.44
N ARG A 312 13.76 -2.87 8.75
CA ARG A 312 14.01 -1.52 9.25
C ARG A 312 12.73 -0.76 9.59
N ILE A 313 11.62 -1.46 9.77
CA ILE A 313 10.30 -0.85 10.06
C ILE A 313 10.35 0.16 11.22
N THR A 314 11.15 -0.08 12.26
CA THR A 314 11.32 0.85 13.38
C THR A 314 11.92 2.19 12.97
N GLU A 315 12.89 2.17 12.06
CA GLU A 315 13.51 3.39 11.54
C GLU A 315 12.54 4.19 10.68
N TYR A 316 11.78 3.52 9.81
CA TYR A 316 10.78 4.15 8.96
C TYR A 316 9.60 4.71 9.78
N ASP A 317 9.12 3.96 10.78
CA ASP A 317 8.12 4.44 11.74
C ASP A 317 8.60 5.73 12.44
N GLN A 318 9.84 5.75 12.94
CA GLN A 318 10.38 6.94 13.60
C GLN A 318 10.40 8.16 12.68
N LYS A 319 10.89 8.00 11.45
CA LYS A 319 10.92 9.08 10.44
C LYS A 319 9.52 9.59 10.13
N HIS A 320 8.56 8.68 9.96
CA HIS A 320 7.17 9.03 9.69
C HIS A 320 6.52 9.76 10.87
N ARG A 321 6.72 9.29 12.11
CA ARG A 321 6.23 9.99 13.32
C ARG A 321 6.87 11.36 13.49
N ASP A 322 8.13 11.52 13.17
CA ASP A 322 8.81 12.82 13.21
C ASP A 322 8.26 13.79 12.17
N PHE A 323 7.85 13.30 11.00
CA PHE A 323 7.06 14.08 10.05
C PHE A 323 5.71 14.47 10.65
N LEU A 324 4.92 13.52 11.14
CA LEU A 324 3.59 13.78 11.70
C LEU A 324 3.62 14.79 12.85
N LYS A 325 4.64 14.75 13.73
CA LYS A 325 4.81 15.71 14.84
C LYS A 325 4.98 17.17 14.38
N ARG A 326 5.36 17.40 13.11
CA ARG A 326 5.52 18.75 12.54
C ARG A 326 4.21 19.38 12.07
N LEU A 327 3.13 18.59 12.07
CA LEU A 327 1.79 19.04 11.71
C LEU A 327 0.99 19.44 12.97
N PRO A 328 0.08 20.41 12.89
CA PRO A 328 -0.89 20.70 13.94
C PRO A 328 -1.67 19.43 14.34
N THR A 329 -2.10 19.35 15.60
CA THR A 329 -2.67 18.10 16.16
C THR A 329 -3.83 17.56 15.33
N ASP A 330 -4.81 18.38 14.98
CA ASP A 330 -5.99 17.91 14.21
C ASP A 330 -5.60 17.44 12.81
N ILE A 331 -4.68 18.16 12.16
CA ILE A 331 -4.14 17.81 10.84
C ILE A 331 -3.34 16.51 10.92
N ARG A 332 -2.56 16.33 11.98
CA ARG A 332 -1.80 15.11 12.25
C ARG A 332 -2.71 13.87 12.31
N HIS A 333 -3.81 13.94 13.05
CA HIS A 333 -4.78 12.85 13.12
C HIS A 333 -5.47 12.61 11.76
N GLN A 334 -5.76 13.70 11.03
CA GLN A 334 -6.36 13.57 9.71
C GLN A 334 -5.43 12.81 8.75
N VAL A 335 -4.15 13.21 8.66
CA VAL A 335 -3.15 12.58 7.80
C VAL A 335 -2.80 11.17 8.28
N ALA A 336 -2.68 10.96 9.59
CA ALA A 336 -2.26 9.67 10.15
C ALA A 336 -3.22 8.53 9.79
N TYR A 337 -4.52 8.71 9.97
CA TYR A 337 -5.46 7.60 9.77
C TYR A 337 -6.82 8.01 9.20
N ARG A 338 -7.35 9.22 9.47
CA ARG A 338 -8.70 9.59 9.08
C ARG A 338 -8.87 9.70 7.57
N SER A 339 -7.86 10.24 6.86
CA SER A 339 -7.90 10.36 5.39
C SER A 339 -7.92 9.00 4.72
N ALA A 340 -7.05 8.07 5.13
CA ALA A 340 -7.04 6.71 4.61
C ALA A 340 -8.33 5.96 4.94
N TRP A 341 -8.86 6.13 6.16
CA TRP A 341 -10.15 5.57 6.54
C TRP A 341 -11.28 6.04 5.62
N SER A 342 -11.40 7.37 5.43
CA SER A 342 -12.44 7.93 4.56
C SER A 342 -12.30 7.48 3.11
N LEU A 343 -11.06 7.34 2.61
CA LEU A 343 -10.79 6.83 1.26
C LEU A 343 -11.26 5.39 1.09
N LEU A 344 -10.96 4.52 2.07
CA LEU A 344 -11.26 3.09 2.02
C LEU A 344 -12.73 2.78 2.26
N PHE A 345 -13.38 3.50 3.18
CA PHE A 345 -14.73 3.17 3.64
C PHE A 345 -15.80 4.19 3.23
N SER A 346 -15.42 5.29 2.58
CA SER A 346 -16.34 6.37 2.16
C SER A 346 -17.14 6.97 3.33
N GLU A 347 -16.56 6.98 4.54
CA GLU A 347 -17.15 7.57 5.75
C GLU A 347 -16.07 8.15 6.64
N ASP A 348 -16.39 9.09 7.52
CA ASP A 348 -15.45 9.61 8.50
C ASP A 348 -15.24 8.60 9.65
N PHE A 349 -14.02 8.54 10.19
CA PHE A 349 -13.71 7.73 11.35
C PHE A 349 -14.33 8.34 12.61
N SER A 350 -15.17 7.57 13.31
CA SER A 350 -15.93 7.95 14.51
C SER A 350 -15.42 7.25 15.78
#